data_d4939331f8307660e7f87da3c51899e0
#
_entry.id   d4939331f8307660e7f87da3c51899e0
#
_cell.length_a   1.000
_cell.length_b   1.000
_cell.length_c   1.000
_cell.angle_alpha   90.00
_cell.angle_beta   90.00
_cell.angle_gamma   90.00
#
_symmetry.space_group_name_H-M   'P 1'
#
loop_
_entity.id
_entity.type
_entity.pdbx_description
1 polymer ?
#
loop_
_entity_poly.entity_id
_entity_poly.type
_entity_poly.pdbx_seq_one_letter_code
_entity_poly.pdbx_strand_id
1 'polypeptide(L)'
;HGITVHFGDQDGALRHFDPQTRRLHISTRAAAPTQAFQLFMQLALVTQEKLLEATLDLARFQSPQARAIAKIGLANYFAGATLMPYGAFLQAAQDTRHDLERLADRFAASLEQVAHRLSTMQRPGAKGIPFFFVRVDPAGTITKRHSATTLQFARYGGACPLWNVHRAFETPGNWLRQLAETPDGVRYFCLARDVSKSGGAFDAPTRRYAIGLGCEVRHASALVYAD
;
A
#
# COMPACT_ATOMS: atom_id res chain seq x y z
N HIS A 1 -20.12 -13.91 -12.43
CA HIS A 1 -19.23 -13.47 -13.51
C HIS A 1 -18.52 -14.64 -14.22
N GLY A 2 -18.74 -15.92 -13.84
CA GLY A 2 -18.20 -17.10 -14.52
C GLY A 2 -16.66 -17.19 -14.49
N ILE A 3 -16.01 -16.64 -13.48
CA ILE A 3 -14.56 -16.74 -13.30
C ILE A 3 -14.27 -17.92 -12.37
N THR A 4 -13.40 -18.84 -12.83
CA THR A 4 -12.91 -19.94 -12.01
C THR A 4 -11.53 -19.56 -11.45
N VAL A 5 -11.37 -19.66 -10.13
CA VAL A 5 -10.09 -19.32 -9.46
C VAL A 5 -9.32 -20.60 -9.15
N HIS A 6 -8.07 -20.64 -9.57
CA HIS A 6 -7.13 -21.72 -9.30
C HIS A 6 -5.95 -21.18 -8.48
N PHE A 7 -5.65 -21.86 -7.38
CA PHE A 7 -4.45 -21.60 -6.61
C PHE A 7 -3.36 -22.58 -7.03
N GLY A 8 -2.22 -22.05 -7.46
CA GLY A 8 -1.09 -22.85 -7.94
C GLY A 8 0.03 -21.95 -8.43
N ASP A 9 1.21 -22.52 -8.64
CA ASP A 9 2.35 -21.78 -9.17
C ASP A 9 2.37 -21.91 -10.69
N GLN A 10 2.33 -20.79 -11.38
CA GLN A 10 2.56 -20.66 -12.81
C GLN A 10 3.63 -19.61 -13.06
N ASP A 11 4.73 -20.01 -13.66
CA ASP A 11 5.80 -19.15 -14.21
C ASP A 11 6.29 -18.01 -13.30
N GLY A 12 6.23 -18.18 -11.98
CA GLY A 12 6.66 -17.18 -11.01
C GLY A 12 5.76 -15.92 -10.91
N ALA A 13 4.67 -15.85 -11.67
CA ALA A 13 3.72 -14.74 -11.61
C ALA A 13 2.84 -14.83 -10.36
N LEU A 14 2.60 -13.67 -9.70
CA LEU A 14 1.66 -13.61 -8.57
C LEU A 14 0.22 -13.89 -9.00
N ARG A 15 -0.13 -13.55 -10.23
CA ARG A 15 -1.45 -13.68 -10.82
C ARG A 15 -1.34 -13.80 -12.34
N HIS A 16 -2.15 -14.69 -12.91
CA HIS A 16 -2.38 -14.78 -14.34
C HIS A 16 -3.87 -14.95 -14.63
N PHE A 17 -4.45 -14.14 -15.51
CA PHE A 17 -5.85 -14.25 -15.92
C PHE A 17 -5.92 -14.54 -17.42
N ASP A 18 -6.57 -15.66 -17.77
CA ASP A 18 -6.89 -16.01 -19.14
C ASP A 18 -8.32 -15.52 -19.46
N PRO A 19 -8.48 -14.53 -20.34
CA PRO A 19 -9.78 -14.00 -20.70
C PRO A 19 -10.64 -14.96 -21.54
N GLN A 20 -10.03 -15.90 -22.28
CA GLN A 20 -10.75 -16.86 -23.12
C GLN A 20 -11.43 -17.93 -22.27
N THR A 21 -10.68 -18.55 -21.38
CA THR A 21 -11.19 -19.60 -20.48
C THR A 21 -11.80 -19.04 -19.19
N ARG A 22 -11.66 -17.73 -18.94
CA ARG A 22 -12.07 -17.02 -17.70
C ARG A 22 -11.48 -17.65 -16.45
N ARG A 23 -10.26 -18.15 -16.54
CA ARG A 23 -9.51 -18.74 -15.43
C ARG A 23 -8.55 -17.72 -14.83
N LEU A 24 -8.60 -17.60 -13.52
CA LEU A 24 -7.68 -16.78 -12.73
C LEU A 24 -6.77 -17.71 -11.93
N HIS A 25 -5.49 -17.67 -12.20
CA HIS A 25 -4.45 -18.34 -11.42
C HIS A 25 -3.84 -17.36 -10.42
N ILE A 26 -3.76 -17.78 -9.15
CA ILE A 26 -3.12 -17.02 -8.07
C ILE A 26 -2.04 -17.90 -7.45
N SER A 27 -0.83 -17.35 -7.32
CA SER A 27 0.32 -18.09 -6.78
C SER A 27 0.11 -18.49 -5.32
N THR A 28 0.32 -19.76 -5.00
CA THR A 28 0.33 -20.29 -3.63
C THR A 28 1.56 -19.85 -2.83
N ARG A 29 2.61 -19.37 -3.48
CA ARG A 29 3.80 -18.78 -2.82
C ARG A 29 3.51 -17.40 -2.21
N ALA A 30 2.46 -16.73 -2.67
CA ALA A 30 2.05 -15.46 -2.10
C ALA A 30 1.36 -15.68 -0.75
N ALA A 31 1.66 -14.83 0.25
CA ALA A 31 0.94 -14.82 1.51
C ALA A 31 -0.56 -14.53 1.31
N ALA A 32 -1.41 -15.06 2.18
CA ALA A 32 -2.87 -14.94 2.08
C ALA A 32 -3.37 -13.50 1.86
N PRO A 33 -2.86 -12.46 2.53
CA PRO A 33 -3.25 -11.07 2.24
C PRO A 33 -2.92 -10.63 0.81
N THR A 34 -1.84 -11.17 0.23
CA THR A 34 -1.47 -10.86 -1.16
C THR A 34 -2.38 -11.60 -2.13
N GLN A 35 -2.71 -12.87 -1.87
CA GLN A 35 -3.64 -13.66 -2.68
C GLN A 35 -5.01 -12.99 -2.75
N ALA A 36 -5.58 -12.64 -1.60
CA ALA A 36 -6.85 -11.92 -1.53
C ALA A 36 -6.83 -10.59 -2.30
N PHE A 37 -5.74 -9.82 -2.16
CA PHE A 37 -5.56 -8.58 -2.90
C PHE A 37 -5.53 -8.79 -4.41
N GLN A 38 -4.78 -9.81 -4.90
CA GLN A 38 -4.72 -10.14 -6.33
C GLN A 38 -6.06 -10.59 -6.88
N LEU A 39 -6.85 -11.34 -6.09
CA LEU A 39 -8.20 -11.74 -6.44
C LEU A 39 -9.11 -10.51 -6.65
N PHE A 40 -9.18 -9.62 -5.67
CA PHE A 40 -10.04 -8.43 -5.75
C PHE A 40 -9.58 -7.43 -6.82
N MET A 41 -8.28 -7.32 -7.05
CA MET A 41 -7.73 -6.50 -8.12
C MET A 41 -8.18 -7.03 -9.49
N GLN A 42 -8.10 -8.35 -9.73
CA GLN A 42 -8.57 -8.95 -10.98
C GLN A 42 -10.08 -8.83 -11.12
N LEU A 43 -10.81 -9.03 -10.03
CA LEU A 43 -12.26 -8.84 -10.01
C LEU A 43 -12.64 -7.41 -10.44
N ALA A 44 -11.94 -6.39 -9.92
CA ALA A 44 -12.15 -5.01 -10.33
C ALA A 44 -11.96 -4.80 -11.84
N LEU A 45 -10.87 -5.33 -12.41
CA LEU A 45 -10.57 -5.20 -13.83
C LEU A 45 -11.65 -5.81 -14.73
N VAL A 46 -12.30 -6.91 -14.27
CA VAL A 46 -13.32 -7.61 -15.06
C VAL A 46 -14.73 -7.08 -14.82
N THR A 47 -15.06 -6.71 -13.55
CA THR A 47 -16.45 -6.39 -13.18
C THR A 47 -16.73 -4.89 -13.14
N GLN A 48 -15.70 -4.05 -12.98
CA GLN A 48 -15.81 -2.61 -12.86
C GLN A 48 -15.23 -1.87 -14.08
N GLU A 49 -15.07 -2.55 -15.20
CA GLU A 49 -14.43 -1.98 -16.39
C GLU A 49 -15.04 -0.63 -16.80
N LYS A 50 -16.38 -0.55 -16.88
CA LYS A 50 -17.07 0.69 -17.24
C LYS A 50 -16.79 1.84 -16.26
N LEU A 51 -16.77 1.56 -14.96
CA LEU A 51 -16.46 2.55 -13.93
C LEU A 51 -15.00 2.99 -14.00
N LEU A 52 -14.07 2.05 -14.19
CA LEU A 52 -12.65 2.33 -14.33
C LEU A 52 -12.40 3.22 -15.56
N GLU A 53 -12.96 2.88 -16.71
CA GLU A 53 -12.78 3.67 -17.94
C GLU A 53 -13.40 5.08 -17.79
N ALA A 54 -14.62 5.20 -17.26
CA ALA A 54 -15.24 6.51 -17.04
C ALA A 54 -14.40 7.39 -16.08
N THR A 55 -13.78 6.78 -15.04
CA THR A 55 -12.90 7.51 -14.13
C THR A 55 -11.61 7.97 -14.83
N LEU A 56 -11.06 7.12 -15.71
CA LEU A 56 -9.85 7.44 -16.47
C LEU A 56 -10.09 8.55 -17.51
N ASP A 57 -11.31 8.63 -18.08
CA ASP A 57 -11.67 9.65 -19.05
C ASP A 57 -11.65 11.06 -18.43
N LEU A 58 -11.97 11.18 -17.14
CA LEU A 58 -11.91 12.45 -16.41
C LEU A 58 -10.48 13.00 -16.29
N ALA A 59 -9.47 12.13 -16.27
CA ALA A 59 -8.08 12.52 -16.01
C ALA A 59 -7.31 13.01 -17.25
N ARG A 60 -7.86 12.85 -18.47
CA ARG A 60 -7.28 13.31 -19.76
C ARG A 60 -5.80 12.94 -19.93
N PHE A 61 -5.46 11.66 -19.80
CA PHE A 61 -4.09 11.18 -19.93
C PHE A 61 -3.48 11.51 -21.28
N GLN A 62 -2.20 11.93 -21.28
CA GLN A 62 -1.45 12.30 -22.47
C GLN A 62 -0.89 11.09 -23.25
N SER A 63 -0.83 9.91 -22.59
CA SER A 63 -0.32 8.70 -23.22
C SER A 63 -1.12 7.45 -22.86
N PRO A 64 -1.25 6.47 -23.76
CA PRO A 64 -1.88 5.18 -23.47
C PRO A 64 -1.20 4.44 -22.31
N GLN A 65 0.13 4.54 -22.20
CA GLN A 65 0.90 3.91 -21.14
C GLN A 65 0.53 4.47 -19.76
N ALA A 66 0.44 5.81 -19.63
CA ALA A 66 0.02 6.45 -18.40
C ALA A 66 -1.42 6.05 -18.01
N ARG A 67 -2.32 5.95 -19.00
CA ARG A 67 -3.69 5.48 -18.79
C ARG A 67 -3.72 4.03 -18.28
N ALA A 68 -2.93 3.13 -18.88
CA ALA A 68 -2.85 1.74 -18.47
C ALA A 68 -2.34 1.59 -17.03
N ILE A 69 -1.29 2.33 -16.66
CA ILE A 69 -0.76 2.37 -15.28
C ILE A 69 -1.81 2.88 -14.31
N ALA A 70 -2.54 3.95 -14.67
CA ALA A 70 -3.61 4.50 -13.85
C ALA A 70 -4.77 3.52 -13.67
N LYS A 71 -5.15 2.74 -14.71
CA LYS A 71 -6.16 1.67 -14.61
C LYS A 71 -5.77 0.64 -13.55
N ILE A 72 -4.52 0.19 -13.56
CA ILE A 72 -3.98 -0.71 -12.54
C ILE A 72 -4.01 -0.06 -11.15
N GLY A 73 -3.69 1.23 -11.06
CA GLY A 73 -3.77 2.00 -9.81
C GLY A 73 -5.19 2.03 -9.23
N LEU A 74 -6.20 2.27 -10.06
CA LEU A 74 -7.62 2.24 -9.66
C LEU A 74 -8.08 0.84 -9.24
N ALA A 75 -7.66 -0.21 -9.96
CA ALA A 75 -7.97 -1.59 -9.58
C ALA A 75 -7.31 -1.97 -8.24
N ASN A 76 -6.09 -1.51 -7.97
CA ASN A 76 -5.42 -1.66 -6.68
C ASN A 76 -6.18 -0.91 -5.56
N TYR A 77 -6.67 0.30 -5.84
CA TYR A 77 -7.48 1.05 -4.88
C TYR A 77 -8.78 0.30 -4.56
N PHE A 78 -9.46 -0.23 -5.57
CA PHE A 78 -10.67 -1.04 -5.40
C PHE A 78 -10.39 -2.26 -4.51
N ALA A 79 -9.32 -3.01 -4.78
CA ALA A 79 -8.94 -4.18 -3.98
C ALA A 79 -8.71 -3.80 -2.51
N GLY A 80 -7.96 -2.74 -2.26
CA GLY A 80 -7.73 -2.23 -0.91
C GLY A 80 -9.02 -1.77 -0.22
N ALA A 81 -9.92 -1.12 -0.96
CA ALA A 81 -11.20 -0.64 -0.44
C ALA A 81 -12.18 -1.79 -0.14
N THR A 82 -12.08 -2.89 -0.88
CA THR A 82 -12.90 -4.10 -0.65
C THR A 82 -12.40 -4.88 0.56
N LEU A 83 -11.08 -5.07 0.69
CA LEU A 83 -10.47 -5.75 1.84
C LEU A 83 -10.63 -4.95 3.14
N MET A 84 -10.54 -3.63 3.05
CA MET A 84 -10.60 -2.70 4.18
C MET A 84 -11.70 -1.65 3.91
N PRO A 85 -13.00 -1.99 4.10
CA PRO A 85 -14.12 -1.10 3.84
C PRO A 85 -14.01 0.20 4.63
N TYR A 86 -14.31 1.34 3.97
CA TYR A 86 -13.96 2.67 4.46
C TYR A 86 -14.41 2.93 5.91
N GLY A 87 -15.69 2.81 6.19
CA GLY A 87 -16.25 3.12 7.52
C GLY A 87 -15.72 2.18 8.61
N ALA A 88 -15.73 0.87 8.36
CA ALA A 88 -15.23 -0.12 9.31
C ALA A 88 -13.73 0.03 9.58
N PHE A 89 -12.94 0.35 8.54
CA PHE A 89 -11.50 0.53 8.68
C PHE A 89 -11.18 1.85 9.43
N LEU A 90 -11.87 2.94 9.12
CA LEU A 90 -11.67 4.22 9.81
C LEU A 90 -12.00 4.11 11.30
N GLN A 91 -13.14 3.49 11.63
CA GLN A 91 -13.52 3.26 13.03
C GLN A 91 -12.49 2.40 13.76
N ALA A 92 -12.08 1.28 13.14
CA ALA A 92 -11.07 0.41 13.72
C ALA A 92 -9.73 1.14 13.95
N ALA A 93 -9.31 2.00 13.00
CA ALA A 93 -8.10 2.78 13.14
C ALA A 93 -8.17 3.75 14.31
N GLN A 94 -9.32 4.41 14.53
CA GLN A 94 -9.55 5.28 15.68
C GLN A 94 -9.55 4.50 16.99
N ASP A 95 -10.28 3.38 17.06
CA ASP A 95 -10.41 2.54 18.25
C ASP A 95 -9.07 1.97 18.71
N THR A 96 -8.19 1.64 17.77
CA THR A 96 -6.86 1.07 18.05
C THR A 96 -5.75 2.12 18.12
N ARG A 97 -6.09 3.42 18.06
CA ARG A 97 -5.10 4.50 17.96
C ARG A 97 -4.10 4.25 16.82
N HIS A 98 -4.62 3.78 15.69
CA HIS A 98 -3.85 3.51 14.45
C HIS A 98 -2.75 2.46 14.62
N ASP A 99 -2.93 1.48 15.50
CA ASP A 99 -2.05 0.32 15.64
C ASP A 99 -2.09 -0.53 14.36
N LEU A 100 -1.00 -0.53 13.60
CA LEU A 100 -0.94 -1.18 12.28
C LEU A 100 -1.02 -2.72 12.39
N GLU A 101 -0.45 -3.32 13.45
CA GLU A 101 -0.53 -4.76 13.67
C GLU A 101 -1.95 -5.20 13.96
N ARG A 102 -2.64 -4.52 14.88
CA ARG A 102 -4.05 -4.83 15.19
C ARG A 102 -4.96 -4.64 13.98
N LEU A 103 -4.70 -3.61 13.17
CA LEU A 103 -5.44 -3.41 11.93
C LEU A 103 -5.13 -4.51 10.91
N ALA A 104 -3.86 -4.92 10.77
CA ALA A 104 -3.45 -6.01 9.89
C ALA A 104 -4.16 -7.32 10.27
N ASP A 105 -4.18 -7.67 11.54
CA ASP A 105 -4.86 -8.86 12.05
C ASP A 105 -6.38 -8.78 11.83
N ARG A 106 -7.01 -7.67 12.18
CA ARG A 106 -8.47 -7.48 12.06
C ARG A 106 -8.98 -7.60 10.64
N PHE A 107 -8.21 -7.11 9.65
CA PHE A 107 -8.61 -7.11 8.24
C PHE A 107 -7.91 -8.18 7.39
N ALA A 108 -7.16 -9.09 8.02
CA ALA A 108 -6.36 -10.10 7.33
C ALA A 108 -5.50 -9.49 6.21
N ALA A 109 -4.92 -8.32 6.47
CA ALA A 109 -4.14 -7.52 5.53
C ALA A 109 -2.66 -7.49 5.94
N SER A 110 -1.76 -7.17 5.00
CA SER A 110 -0.37 -6.93 5.34
C SER A 110 -0.16 -5.52 5.91
N LEU A 111 0.91 -5.31 6.70
CA LEU A 111 1.28 -3.99 7.20
C LEU A 111 1.41 -2.94 6.09
N GLU A 112 1.97 -3.35 4.92
CA GLU A 112 2.05 -2.48 3.73
C GLU A 112 0.66 -2.06 3.25
N GLN A 113 -0.30 -3.00 3.20
CA GLN A 113 -1.67 -2.70 2.77
C GLN A 113 -2.38 -1.77 3.75
N VAL A 114 -2.23 -2.02 5.06
CA VAL A 114 -2.80 -1.17 6.12
C VAL A 114 -2.22 0.24 6.06
N ALA A 115 -0.90 0.39 6.02
CA ALA A 115 -0.24 1.69 5.95
C ALA A 115 -0.65 2.49 4.70
N HIS A 116 -0.68 1.83 3.55
CA HIS A 116 -1.17 2.46 2.31
C HIS A 116 -2.65 2.83 2.41
N ARG A 117 -3.49 1.97 3.01
CA ARG A 117 -4.92 2.27 3.21
C ARG A 117 -5.13 3.49 4.08
N LEU A 118 -4.41 3.61 5.21
CA LEU A 118 -4.46 4.79 6.09
C LEU A 118 -4.20 6.08 5.31
N SER A 119 -3.22 6.09 4.40
CA SER A 119 -2.89 7.29 3.61
C SER A 119 -4.00 7.70 2.63
N THR A 120 -4.96 6.81 2.31
CA THR A 120 -6.07 7.08 1.39
C THR A 120 -7.37 7.50 2.06
N MET A 121 -7.41 7.60 3.40
CA MET A 121 -8.63 7.84 4.17
C MET A 121 -9.01 9.33 4.23
N GLN A 122 -9.32 9.93 3.05
CA GLN A 122 -9.56 11.37 2.93
C GLN A 122 -10.94 11.71 2.31
N ARG A 123 -11.95 10.84 2.52
CA ARG A 123 -13.32 11.10 2.05
C ARG A 123 -13.91 12.35 2.71
N PRO A 124 -14.48 13.29 1.96
CA PRO A 124 -15.19 14.44 2.53
C PRO A 124 -16.26 14.00 3.54
N GLY A 125 -16.31 14.67 4.68
CA GLY A 125 -17.24 14.36 5.77
C GLY A 125 -16.83 13.18 6.69
N ALA A 126 -15.80 12.39 6.32
CA ALA A 126 -15.32 11.27 7.11
C ALA A 126 -13.80 11.08 6.95
N LYS A 127 -13.03 12.17 7.14
CA LYS A 127 -11.58 12.14 6.97
C LYS A 127 -10.90 11.45 8.16
N GLY A 128 -9.92 10.60 7.86
CA GLY A 128 -8.92 10.14 8.81
C GLY A 128 -7.76 11.12 8.96
N ILE A 129 -6.75 10.72 9.72
CA ILE A 129 -5.48 11.47 9.80
C ILE A 129 -4.85 11.51 8.41
N PRO A 130 -4.40 12.70 7.95
CA PRO A 130 -3.63 12.78 6.71
C PRO A 130 -2.26 12.13 6.90
N PHE A 131 -2.04 11.00 6.25
CA PHE A 131 -0.77 10.31 6.24
C PHE A 131 -0.09 10.44 4.88
N PHE A 132 1.25 10.47 4.88
CA PHE A 132 2.04 10.04 3.74
C PHE A 132 2.45 8.57 3.92
N PHE A 133 2.63 7.89 2.81
CA PHE A 133 3.09 6.50 2.75
C PHE A 133 4.19 6.38 1.70
N VAL A 134 5.24 5.62 2.00
CA VAL A 134 6.28 5.22 1.05
C VAL A 134 6.64 3.77 1.23
N ARG A 135 7.12 3.15 0.15
CA ARG A 135 7.85 1.89 0.19
C ARG A 135 9.17 2.09 -0.55
N VAL A 136 10.25 1.72 0.11
CA VAL A 136 11.60 1.80 -0.45
C VAL A 136 12.24 0.42 -0.54
N ASP A 137 13.17 0.26 -1.46
CA ASP A 137 14.10 -0.88 -1.52
C ASP A 137 15.41 -0.55 -0.77
N PRO A 138 16.33 -1.52 -0.59
CA PRO A 138 17.60 -1.29 0.09
C PRO A 138 18.51 -0.25 -0.57
N ALA A 139 18.32 0.03 -1.87
CA ALA A 139 19.05 1.08 -2.57
C ALA A 139 18.48 2.48 -2.33
N GLY A 140 17.40 2.59 -1.53
CA GLY A 140 16.72 3.85 -1.26
C GLY A 140 15.74 4.29 -2.35
N THR A 141 15.47 3.43 -3.35
CA THR A 141 14.52 3.74 -4.42
C THR A 141 13.09 3.70 -3.88
N ILE A 142 12.34 4.77 -4.09
CA ILE A 142 10.91 4.80 -3.76
C ILE A 142 10.14 4.00 -4.81
N THR A 143 9.66 2.82 -4.42
CA THR A 143 8.91 1.89 -5.29
C THR A 143 7.39 2.08 -5.23
N LYS A 144 6.89 2.69 -4.14
CA LYS A 144 5.50 3.14 -4.00
C LYS A 144 5.47 4.40 -3.15
N ARG A 145 4.55 5.30 -3.44
CA ARG A 145 4.30 6.50 -2.64
C ARG A 145 2.86 6.97 -2.76
N HIS A 146 2.35 7.53 -1.68
CA HIS A 146 1.09 8.26 -1.63
C HIS A 146 1.18 9.31 -0.53
N SER A 147 0.60 10.49 -0.71
CA SER A 147 0.55 11.50 0.34
C SER A 147 -0.81 12.19 0.38
N ALA A 148 -1.39 12.21 1.56
CA ALA A 148 -2.53 13.06 1.90
C ALA A 148 -2.09 14.29 2.73
N THR A 149 -0.77 14.46 2.95
CA THR A 149 -0.16 15.59 3.65
C THR A 149 0.38 16.62 2.65
N THR A 150 0.92 17.71 3.16
CA THR A 150 1.63 18.72 2.35
C THR A 150 3.01 18.25 1.92
N LEU A 151 3.52 17.13 2.46
CA LEU A 151 4.84 16.60 2.12
C LEU A 151 4.92 16.26 0.62
N GLN A 152 5.86 16.92 -0.05
CA GLN A 152 6.19 16.68 -1.46
C GLN A 152 7.37 15.70 -1.53
N PHE A 153 7.16 14.55 -2.13
CA PHE A 153 8.28 13.65 -2.45
C PHE A 153 9.05 14.19 -3.65
N ALA A 154 10.37 14.10 -3.59
CA ALA A 154 11.22 14.43 -4.73
C ALA A 154 10.75 13.67 -5.99
N ARG A 155 10.65 14.38 -7.11
CA ARG A 155 10.28 13.76 -8.40
C ARG A 155 11.42 12.94 -8.97
N TYR A 156 12.66 13.35 -8.67
CA TYR A 156 13.91 12.76 -9.14
C TYR A 156 14.86 12.60 -7.95
N GLY A 157 15.69 11.56 -7.98
CA GLY A 157 16.63 11.26 -6.90
C GLY A 157 16.05 10.39 -5.79
N GLY A 158 16.87 10.10 -4.78
CA GLY A 158 16.49 9.31 -3.61
C GLY A 158 15.76 10.12 -2.55
N ALA A 159 15.18 9.44 -1.58
CA ALA A 159 14.69 10.06 -0.36
C ALA A 159 15.88 10.57 0.49
N CYS A 160 15.59 11.47 1.45
CA CYS A 160 16.61 11.96 2.38
C CYS A 160 17.35 10.78 3.04
N PRO A 161 18.69 10.70 2.94
CA PRO A 161 19.45 9.57 3.48
C PRO A 161 19.34 9.42 5.00
N LEU A 162 18.97 10.49 5.72
CA LEU A 162 18.74 10.47 7.17
C LEU A 162 17.35 9.97 7.57
N TRP A 163 16.50 9.64 6.61
CA TRP A 163 15.17 9.19 6.91
C TRP A 163 15.15 7.78 7.49
N ASN A 164 14.40 7.57 8.58
CA ASN A 164 14.36 6.30 9.32
C ASN A 164 13.98 5.08 8.48
N VAL A 165 13.30 5.27 7.35
CA VAL A 165 12.91 4.18 6.45
C VAL A 165 14.13 3.42 5.88
N HIS A 166 15.28 4.09 5.71
CA HIS A 166 16.52 3.44 5.25
C HIS A 166 17.15 2.56 6.32
N ARG A 167 16.99 2.93 7.60
CA ARG A 167 17.50 2.15 8.74
C ARG A 167 16.60 0.99 9.13
N ALA A 168 15.38 0.92 8.62
CA ALA A 168 14.45 -0.15 8.94
C ALA A 168 14.98 -1.54 8.55
N PHE A 169 15.86 -1.63 7.57
CA PHE A 169 16.52 -2.88 7.16
C PHE A 169 17.55 -3.41 8.17
N GLU A 170 18.04 -2.55 9.06
CA GLU A 170 19.02 -2.89 10.11
C GLU A 170 18.35 -3.52 11.34
N THR A 171 17.04 -3.24 11.52
CA THR A 171 16.25 -3.69 12.68
C THR A 171 14.96 -4.38 12.24
N PRO A 172 15.03 -5.53 11.54
CA PRO A 172 13.84 -6.21 11.04
C PRO A 172 12.83 -6.49 12.17
N GLY A 173 11.56 -6.31 11.87
CA GLY A 173 10.47 -6.55 12.82
C GLY A 173 10.18 -5.42 13.81
N ASN A 174 11.05 -4.41 13.91
CA ASN A 174 10.85 -3.28 14.83
C ASN A 174 10.31 -2.04 14.13
N TRP A 175 9.47 -1.27 14.83
CA TRP A 175 9.09 0.06 14.39
C TRP A 175 10.15 1.08 14.80
N LEU A 176 10.65 1.82 13.83
CA LEU A 176 11.49 2.98 14.05
C LEU A 176 10.65 4.24 14.04
N ARG A 177 10.83 5.09 15.06
CA ARG A 177 10.17 6.39 15.21
C ARG A 177 11.16 7.51 14.91
N GLN A 178 10.70 8.57 14.25
CA GLN A 178 11.51 9.75 13.96
C GLN A 178 10.63 10.99 13.93
N LEU A 179 11.12 12.08 14.52
CA LEU A 179 10.64 13.42 14.23
C LEU A 179 11.49 14.01 13.11
N ALA A 180 10.85 14.51 12.08
CA ALA A 180 11.52 15.17 10.96
C ALA A 180 10.89 16.55 10.73
N GLU A 181 11.69 17.51 10.31
CA GLU A 181 11.24 18.83 9.93
C GLU A 181 11.67 19.13 8.50
N THR A 182 10.75 19.61 7.71
CA THR A 182 11.02 20.04 6.33
C THR A 182 11.53 21.48 6.30
N PRO A 183 12.21 21.93 5.23
CA PRO A 183 12.79 23.27 5.15
C PRO A 183 11.79 24.41 5.33
N ASP A 184 10.49 24.15 5.09
CA ASP A 184 9.38 25.08 5.33
C ASP A 184 8.87 25.07 6.78
N GLY A 185 9.56 24.35 7.69
CA GLY A 185 9.25 24.32 9.12
C GLY A 185 8.10 23.36 9.51
N VAL A 186 7.58 22.59 8.59
CA VAL A 186 6.55 21.59 8.91
C VAL A 186 7.19 20.37 9.55
N ARG A 187 6.70 20.00 10.74
CA ARG A 187 7.20 18.83 11.49
C ARG A 187 6.32 17.62 11.31
N TYR A 188 6.97 16.47 11.08
CA TYR A 188 6.34 15.17 10.85
C TYR A 188 6.77 14.15 11.90
N PHE A 189 5.81 13.35 12.35
CA PHE A 189 6.06 12.11 13.07
C PHE A 189 6.09 10.97 12.07
N CYS A 190 7.23 10.28 11.97
CA CYS A 190 7.52 9.26 10.98
C CYS A 190 7.69 7.90 11.63
N LEU A 191 7.06 6.88 11.08
CA LEU A 191 7.21 5.47 11.42
C LEU A 191 7.85 4.74 10.25
N ALA A 192 8.76 3.82 10.53
CA ALA A 192 9.34 2.96 9.49
C ALA A 192 9.51 1.53 9.99
N ARG A 193 9.31 0.55 9.10
CA ARG A 193 9.51 -0.87 9.40
C ARG A 193 9.89 -1.65 8.16
N ASP A 194 10.76 -2.66 8.35
CA ASP A 194 11.04 -3.68 7.33
C ASP A 194 9.80 -4.56 7.08
N VAL A 195 9.47 -4.77 5.81
CA VAL A 195 8.38 -5.63 5.35
C VAL A 195 8.88 -6.60 4.28
N SER A 196 10.13 -7.02 4.41
CA SER A 196 10.76 -7.97 3.50
C SER A 196 9.96 -9.27 3.39
N LYS A 197 9.96 -9.85 2.20
CA LYS A 197 9.22 -11.07 1.88
C LYS A 197 10.18 -12.14 1.40
N SER A 198 10.22 -13.27 2.11
CA SER A 198 10.97 -14.45 1.67
C SER A 198 10.45 -14.94 0.32
N GLY A 199 11.34 -15.42 -0.54
CA GLY A 199 10.98 -16.04 -1.81
C GLY A 199 10.33 -17.42 -1.70
N GLY A 200 10.29 -18.01 -0.49
CA GLY A 200 9.65 -19.30 -0.22
C GLY A 200 10.49 -20.52 -0.58
N ALA A 201 11.69 -20.36 -1.15
CA ALA A 201 12.66 -21.44 -1.41
C ALA A 201 14.07 -20.95 -1.02
N PHE A 202 14.99 -21.89 -0.81
CA PHE A 202 16.36 -21.58 -0.36
C PHE A 202 17.10 -20.65 -1.36
N ASP A 203 16.92 -20.88 -2.64
CA ASP A 203 17.55 -20.15 -3.75
C ASP A 203 16.70 -18.96 -4.26
N ALA A 204 15.47 -18.80 -3.77
CA ALA A 204 14.61 -17.72 -4.21
C ALA A 204 15.02 -16.40 -3.56
N PRO A 205 15.18 -15.31 -4.34
CA PRO A 205 15.63 -14.04 -3.79
C PRO A 205 14.60 -13.45 -2.82
N THR A 206 15.07 -13.05 -1.64
CA THR A 206 14.26 -12.27 -0.71
C THR A 206 14.00 -10.89 -1.27
N ARG A 207 12.73 -10.53 -1.40
CA ARG A 207 12.33 -9.17 -1.80
C ARG A 207 12.35 -8.27 -0.58
N ARG A 208 13.41 -7.47 -0.46
CA ARG A 208 13.60 -6.57 0.68
C ARG A 208 12.92 -5.23 0.42
N TYR A 209 12.03 -4.86 1.33
CA TYR A 209 11.37 -3.55 1.32
C TYR A 209 11.22 -3.03 2.75
N ALA A 210 11.24 -1.71 2.87
CA ALA A 210 10.79 -1.02 4.07
C ALA A 210 9.62 -0.10 3.71
N ILE A 211 8.69 0.04 4.64
CA ILE A 211 7.61 1.03 4.57
C ILE A 211 7.88 2.19 5.51
N GLY A 212 7.51 3.37 5.06
CA GLY A 212 7.43 4.58 5.87
C GLY A 212 6.00 5.10 5.87
N LEU A 213 5.50 5.46 7.04
CA LEU A 213 4.22 6.11 7.26
C LEU A 213 4.43 7.32 8.15
N GLY A 214 3.83 8.46 7.85
CA GLY A 214 3.95 9.60 8.74
C GLY A 214 2.83 10.61 8.55
N CYS A 215 2.66 11.44 9.57
CA CYS A 215 1.70 12.54 9.60
C CYS A 215 2.35 13.77 10.22
N GLU A 216 1.72 14.92 10.07
CA GLU A 216 2.16 16.12 10.81
C GLU A 216 2.07 15.88 12.32
N VAL A 217 3.05 16.41 13.08
CA VAL A 217 3.20 16.19 14.53
C VAL A 217 1.92 16.53 15.31
N ARG A 218 1.12 17.49 14.86
CA ARG A 218 -0.17 17.82 15.49
C ARG A 218 -1.14 16.63 15.60
N HIS A 219 -0.95 15.59 14.81
CA HIS A 219 -1.76 14.36 14.83
C HIS A 219 -1.10 13.21 15.60
N ALA A 220 0.14 13.37 16.06
CA ALA A 220 0.92 12.28 16.65
C ALA A 220 0.23 11.69 17.91
N SER A 221 -0.40 12.50 18.76
CA SER A 221 -1.08 12.05 19.96
C SER A 221 -2.22 11.04 19.73
N ALA A 222 -2.75 10.99 18.50
CA ALA A 222 -3.76 10.00 18.12
C ALA A 222 -3.17 8.62 17.80
N LEU A 223 -1.84 8.49 17.73
CA LEU A 223 -1.12 7.28 17.37
C LEU A 223 -0.58 6.59 18.63
N VAL A 224 -0.77 5.26 18.75
CA VAL A 224 -0.19 4.48 19.83
C VAL A 224 1.34 4.55 19.86
N TYR A 225 1.97 4.81 18.74
CA TYR A 225 3.43 4.89 18.60
C TYR A 225 4.05 6.18 19.14
N ALA A 226 3.25 7.16 19.52
CA ALA A 226 3.73 8.43 20.04
C ALA A 226 3.84 8.48 21.58
N ASP A 227 3.44 7.39 22.25
CA ASP A 227 3.54 7.23 23.70
C ASP A 227 4.99 7.03 24.18
#